data_4bac51a4b91924bb5a637061e7f1fb69
#
_entry.id   4bac51a4b91924bb5a637061e7f1fb69
#
_cell.length_a   1.000
_cell.length_b   1.000
_cell.length_c   1.000
_cell.angle_alpha   90.00
_cell.angle_beta   90.00
_cell.angle_gamma   90.00
#
_symmetry.space_group_name_H-M   'P 1'
#
loop_
_entity.id
_entity.type
_entity.pdbx_description
1 polymer ?
#
loop_
_entity_poly.entity_id
_entity_poly.type
_entity_poly.pdbx_seq_one_letter_code
_entity_poly.pdbx_strand_id
1 'polypeptide(L)'
;MISVILLITGVMALITYFIGVQTVLGAFVAGILIGESPFLTKHIDQQLRGLILGFFAPVFFGMAGLTTDLSILAQPSLLALTMGLIAVASLGKFGGAFLGAKIGGLGRREALALGCSMNARGSTEVIIATIGLSVGLLSHNLFTMIVATAVTTTLAMPPMLRAALRRLPDNPGEDERLRREEFEAKGFVANLGRLLIAVDESANGRFASRLAGLLAGVRGIPASVLHLGAQGFADSHPRDKEGSAESMVKASAAQTARAEEAELKMRPTKVEVTTLAKHEATDAAVAAEAEKGYDLLVIGLDQPVGEEGGFRPEVERAAGRFEGALAVVIGRGRHIEDPKDSPVSILLPVSGTLASRRAAEVAVTIARADKTTITALYVANSATEVLRSSQRYWRAVSPAPPREEAILKDVVDLADRYHILVRTAIRAEIAPHLAIKQMVQGGGHDLVVMGVNRRPGDALFFGKTATKTLAKVRASVLLVSS
;
A
#
# COMPACT_ATOMS: atom_id res chain seq x y z
N MET A 1 5.15 6.21 -19.31
CA MET A 1 6.24 5.62 -18.51
C MET A 1 6.55 4.18 -18.92
N ILE A 2 5.61 3.23 -18.93
CA ILE A 2 5.82 1.84 -19.38
C ILE A 2 6.44 1.77 -20.78
N SER A 3 5.93 2.55 -21.73
CA SER A 3 6.47 2.61 -23.10
C SER A 3 7.94 3.04 -23.13
N VAL A 4 8.34 3.95 -22.24
CA VAL A 4 9.75 4.39 -22.13
C VAL A 4 10.62 3.26 -21.59
N ILE A 5 10.14 2.53 -20.58
CA ILE A 5 10.84 1.36 -20.02
C ILE A 5 11.05 0.28 -21.10
N LEU A 6 9.99 -0.04 -21.84
CA LEU A 6 10.07 -1.01 -22.94
C LEU A 6 11.00 -0.54 -24.05
N LEU A 7 10.99 0.76 -24.38
CA LEU A 7 11.88 1.35 -25.36
C LEU A 7 13.34 1.24 -24.93
N ILE A 8 13.66 1.63 -23.68
CA ILE A 8 15.03 1.53 -23.14
C ILE A 8 15.50 0.07 -23.16
N THR A 9 14.64 -0.86 -22.71
CA THR A 9 14.96 -2.30 -22.72
C THR A 9 15.20 -2.81 -24.13
N GLY A 10 14.38 -2.39 -25.11
CA GLY A 10 14.56 -2.75 -26.52
C GLY A 10 15.83 -2.16 -27.13
N VAL A 11 16.14 -0.89 -26.86
CA VAL A 11 17.38 -0.24 -27.33
C VAL A 11 18.61 -0.92 -26.76
N MET A 12 18.63 -1.22 -25.47
CA MET A 12 19.76 -1.92 -24.83
C MET A 12 19.94 -3.35 -25.39
N ALA A 13 18.83 -4.06 -25.63
CA ALA A 13 18.86 -5.35 -26.29
C ALA A 13 19.42 -5.26 -27.72
N LEU A 14 19.08 -4.21 -28.47
CA LEU A 14 19.57 -3.96 -29.82
C LEU A 14 21.07 -3.61 -29.82
N ILE A 15 21.53 -2.81 -28.86
CA ILE A 15 22.95 -2.47 -28.69
C ILE A 15 23.77 -3.74 -28.48
N THR A 16 23.33 -4.62 -27.57
CA THR A 16 24.05 -5.88 -27.33
C THR A 16 24.05 -6.82 -28.56
N TYR A 17 22.97 -6.83 -29.34
CA TYR A 17 22.88 -7.54 -30.60
C TYR A 17 23.95 -7.07 -31.61
N PHE A 18 24.09 -5.75 -31.79
CA PHE A 18 25.10 -5.20 -32.71
C PHE A 18 26.54 -5.42 -32.25
N ILE A 19 26.78 -5.55 -30.95
CA ILE A 19 28.10 -5.87 -30.38
C ILE A 19 28.42 -7.37 -30.55
N GLY A 20 27.46 -8.20 -31.00
CA GLY A 20 27.62 -9.64 -31.11
C GLY A 20 27.39 -10.40 -29.82
N VAL A 21 26.72 -9.75 -28.83
CA VAL A 21 26.32 -10.35 -27.56
C VAL A 21 24.81 -10.64 -27.56
N GLN A 22 24.38 -11.56 -26.73
CA GLN A 22 22.96 -11.92 -26.65
C GLN A 22 22.08 -10.73 -26.22
N THR A 23 20.98 -10.53 -26.94
CA THR A 23 19.99 -9.47 -26.71
C THR A 23 19.42 -9.47 -25.26
N VAL A 24 19.30 -10.66 -24.68
CA VAL A 24 18.81 -10.86 -23.30
C VAL A 24 19.71 -10.17 -22.28
N LEU A 25 21.05 -10.12 -22.53
CA LEU A 25 21.95 -9.43 -21.59
C LEU A 25 21.69 -7.92 -21.56
N GLY A 26 21.45 -7.29 -22.72
CA GLY A 26 21.13 -5.87 -22.81
C GLY A 26 19.81 -5.56 -22.11
N ALA A 27 18.79 -6.38 -22.33
CA ALA A 27 17.50 -6.25 -21.62
C ALA A 27 17.64 -6.43 -20.10
N PHE A 28 18.49 -7.35 -19.66
CA PHE A 28 18.76 -7.58 -18.24
C PHE A 28 19.47 -6.40 -17.59
N VAL A 29 20.49 -5.83 -18.21
CA VAL A 29 21.18 -4.63 -17.72
C VAL A 29 20.23 -3.44 -17.65
N ALA A 30 19.38 -3.25 -18.69
CA ALA A 30 18.33 -2.23 -18.66
C ALA A 30 17.37 -2.44 -17.45
N GLY A 31 17.00 -3.68 -17.19
CA GLY A 31 16.14 -4.03 -16.05
C GLY A 31 16.76 -3.66 -14.69
N ILE A 32 18.06 -3.87 -14.50
CA ILE A 32 18.79 -3.48 -13.28
C ILE A 32 18.76 -1.96 -13.14
N LEU A 33 19.14 -1.21 -14.18
CA LEU A 33 19.19 0.25 -14.14
C LEU A 33 17.82 0.88 -13.87
N ILE A 34 16.75 0.33 -14.45
CA ILE A 34 15.39 0.79 -14.25
C ILE A 34 14.91 0.41 -12.83
N GLY A 35 15.26 -0.79 -12.35
CA GLY A 35 14.88 -1.29 -11.04
C GLY A 35 15.42 -0.46 -9.87
N GLU A 36 16.61 0.12 -10.02
CA GLU A 36 17.22 1.02 -9.02
C GLU A 36 16.75 2.47 -9.17
N SER A 37 15.99 2.78 -10.22
CA SER A 37 15.54 4.15 -10.49
C SER A 37 14.41 4.57 -9.55
N PRO A 38 14.47 5.78 -8.99
CA PRO A 38 13.39 6.33 -8.15
C PRO A 38 12.09 6.57 -8.93
N PHE A 39 12.13 6.51 -10.26
CA PHE A 39 10.94 6.64 -11.11
C PHE A 39 10.10 5.37 -11.22
N LEU A 40 10.62 4.21 -10.78
CA LEU A 40 9.87 2.95 -10.76
C LEU A 40 8.93 2.92 -9.54
N THR A 41 7.75 3.54 -9.68
CA THR A 41 6.71 3.48 -8.63
C THR A 41 6.10 2.08 -8.54
N LYS A 42 5.53 1.74 -7.37
CA LYS A 42 4.82 0.45 -7.18
C LYS A 42 3.72 0.22 -8.21
N HIS A 43 3.03 1.28 -8.63
CA HIS A 43 1.99 1.20 -9.65
C HIS A 43 2.56 0.79 -11.02
N ILE A 44 3.68 1.35 -11.44
CA ILE A 44 4.37 1.00 -12.68
C ILE A 44 4.90 -0.45 -12.62
N ASP A 45 5.47 -0.87 -11.49
CA ASP A 45 5.91 -2.25 -11.27
C ASP A 45 4.73 -3.23 -11.39
N GLN A 46 3.58 -2.94 -10.78
CA GLN A 46 2.39 -3.77 -10.90
C GLN A 46 1.86 -3.87 -12.34
N GLN A 47 1.85 -2.76 -13.07
CA GLN A 47 1.42 -2.77 -14.48
C GLN A 47 2.41 -3.55 -15.35
N LEU A 48 3.73 -3.41 -15.14
CA LEU A 48 4.75 -4.19 -15.83
C LEU A 48 4.60 -5.68 -15.52
N ARG A 49 4.40 -6.06 -14.27
CA ARG A 49 4.14 -7.46 -13.87
C ARG A 49 2.88 -7.99 -14.54
N GLY A 50 1.81 -7.19 -14.58
CA GLY A 50 0.58 -7.56 -15.29
C GLY A 50 0.81 -7.83 -16.78
N LEU A 51 1.57 -6.97 -17.46
CA LEU A 51 1.92 -7.13 -18.87
C LEU A 51 2.84 -8.35 -19.10
N ILE A 52 3.83 -8.54 -18.22
CA ILE A 52 4.75 -9.69 -18.32
C ILE A 52 3.99 -11.00 -18.12
N LEU A 53 3.19 -11.11 -17.05
CA LEU A 53 2.47 -12.35 -16.72
C LEU A 53 1.27 -12.61 -17.63
N GLY A 54 0.60 -11.56 -18.12
CA GLY A 54 -0.59 -11.68 -18.95
C GLY A 54 -0.30 -11.86 -20.43
N PHE A 55 0.85 -11.39 -20.91
CA PHE A 55 1.17 -11.42 -22.35
C PHE A 55 2.54 -12.05 -22.65
N PHE A 56 3.64 -11.48 -22.16
CA PHE A 56 4.97 -11.93 -22.57
C PHE A 56 5.31 -13.35 -22.11
N ALA A 57 4.98 -13.71 -20.88
CA ALA A 57 5.29 -15.03 -20.35
C ALA A 57 4.51 -16.15 -21.09
N PRO A 58 3.17 -16.06 -21.30
CA PRO A 58 2.46 -17.03 -22.10
C PRO A 58 2.99 -17.19 -23.53
N VAL A 59 3.33 -16.08 -24.20
CA VAL A 59 3.90 -16.12 -25.56
C VAL A 59 5.26 -16.81 -25.55
N PHE A 60 6.15 -16.44 -24.61
CA PHE A 60 7.47 -17.06 -24.50
C PHE A 60 7.39 -18.57 -24.23
N PHE A 61 6.58 -18.96 -23.24
CA PHE A 61 6.43 -20.39 -22.91
C PHE A 61 5.70 -21.17 -24.01
N GLY A 62 4.76 -20.54 -24.71
CA GLY A 62 4.11 -21.12 -25.87
C GLY A 62 5.10 -21.39 -27.00
N MET A 63 5.96 -20.42 -27.32
CA MET A 63 7.02 -20.60 -28.32
C MET A 63 8.04 -21.67 -27.90
N ALA A 64 8.49 -21.66 -26.64
CA ALA A 64 9.40 -22.68 -26.12
C ALA A 64 8.76 -24.08 -26.18
N GLY A 65 7.46 -24.19 -25.89
CA GLY A 65 6.71 -25.43 -26.01
C GLY A 65 6.62 -25.93 -27.46
N LEU A 66 6.34 -25.03 -28.42
CA LEU A 66 6.25 -25.37 -29.84
C LEU A 66 7.62 -25.83 -30.43
N THR A 67 8.73 -25.34 -29.89
CA THR A 67 10.07 -25.77 -30.31
C THR A 67 10.50 -27.06 -29.62
N THR A 68 9.73 -27.57 -28.67
CA THR A 68 10.07 -28.78 -27.91
C THR A 68 9.43 -30.01 -28.56
N ASP A 69 10.26 -30.94 -29.03
CA ASP A 69 9.76 -32.23 -29.56
C ASP A 69 9.78 -33.30 -28.47
N LEU A 70 8.61 -33.49 -27.84
CA LEU A 70 8.48 -34.50 -26.81
C LEU A 70 8.48 -35.94 -27.32
N SER A 71 8.39 -36.17 -28.66
CA SER A 71 8.43 -37.51 -29.24
C SER A 71 9.74 -38.23 -29.00
N ILE A 72 10.83 -37.47 -28.81
CA ILE A 72 12.17 -38.03 -28.49
C ILE A 72 12.15 -38.82 -27.15
N LEU A 73 11.25 -38.50 -26.25
CA LEU A 73 11.08 -39.22 -24.95
C LEU A 73 10.49 -40.63 -25.13
N ALA A 74 9.96 -40.96 -26.32
CA ALA A 74 9.56 -42.31 -26.64
C ALA A 74 10.76 -43.26 -26.81
N GLN A 75 11.99 -42.70 -27.02
CA GLN A 75 13.20 -43.53 -27.08
C GLN A 75 13.66 -43.87 -25.65
N PRO A 76 13.80 -45.16 -25.29
CA PRO A 76 14.12 -45.57 -23.92
C PRO A 76 15.43 -44.97 -23.36
N SER A 77 16.42 -44.80 -24.22
CA SER A 77 17.73 -44.21 -23.85
C SER A 77 17.62 -42.73 -23.47
N LEU A 78 16.87 -41.92 -24.24
CA LEU A 78 16.66 -40.49 -23.99
C LEU A 78 15.73 -40.28 -22.83
N LEU A 79 14.72 -41.15 -22.67
CA LEU A 79 13.87 -41.13 -21.47
C LEU A 79 14.68 -41.40 -20.19
N ALA A 80 15.54 -42.45 -20.22
CA ALA A 80 16.41 -42.77 -19.08
C ALA A 80 17.36 -41.62 -18.74
N LEU A 81 17.95 -40.96 -19.72
CA LEU A 81 18.77 -39.77 -19.51
C LEU A 81 17.99 -38.60 -18.93
N THR A 82 16.77 -38.36 -19.43
CA THR A 82 15.87 -37.32 -18.92
C THR A 82 15.49 -37.59 -17.45
N MET A 83 15.16 -38.83 -17.11
CA MET A 83 14.86 -39.22 -15.73
C MET A 83 16.09 -39.06 -14.82
N GLY A 84 17.26 -39.43 -15.33
CA GLY A 84 18.55 -39.18 -14.65
C GLY A 84 18.81 -37.68 -14.40
N LEU A 85 18.54 -36.84 -15.41
CA LEU A 85 18.66 -35.39 -15.30
C LEU A 85 17.68 -34.82 -14.26
N ILE A 86 16.41 -35.25 -14.28
CA ILE A 86 15.41 -34.87 -13.27
C ILE A 86 15.85 -35.28 -11.88
N ALA A 87 16.36 -36.50 -11.70
CA ALA A 87 16.81 -37.01 -10.41
C ALA A 87 17.99 -36.21 -9.87
N VAL A 88 19.04 -36.03 -10.64
CA VAL A 88 20.27 -35.28 -10.25
C VAL A 88 19.90 -33.83 -9.93
N ALA A 89 19.14 -33.21 -10.81
CA ALA A 89 18.73 -31.82 -10.67
C ALA A 89 17.82 -31.59 -9.46
N SER A 90 16.89 -32.53 -9.18
CA SER A 90 16.02 -32.46 -8.01
C SER A 90 16.77 -32.75 -6.73
N LEU A 91 17.64 -33.77 -6.71
CA LEU A 91 18.47 -34.07 -5.54
C LEU A 91 19.39 -32.91 -5.16
N GLY A 92 19.98 -32.25 -6.14
CA GLY A 92 20.85 -31.09 -5.91
C GLY A 92 20.09 -29.91 -5.31
N LYS A 93 18.98 -29.48 -5.92
CA LYS A 93 18.17 -28.34 -5.42
C LYS A 93 17.47 -28.66 -4.11
N PHE A 94 16.75 -29.78 -4.05
CA PHE A 94 16.05 -30.20 -2.83
C PHE A 94 17.04 -30.46 -1.69
N GLY A 95 18.09 -31.24 -1.94
CA GLY A 95 19.10 -31.58 -0.94
C GLY A 95 19.85 -30.35 -0.44
N GLY A 96 20.29 -29.49 -1.36
CA GLY A 96 20.97 -28.24 -1.01
C GLY A 96 20.09 -27.32 -0.18
N ALA A 97 18.83 -27.12 -0.55
CA ALA A 97 17.87 -26.31 0.21
C ALA A 97 17.54 -26.93 1.58
N PHE A 98 17.36 -28.25 1.64
CA PHE A 98 17.11 -28.97 2.89
C PHE A 98 18.29 -28.84 3.84
N LEU A 99 19.52 -29.08 3.37
CA LEU A 99 20.72 -28.98 4.18
C LEU A 99 20.99 -27.55 4.63
N GLY A 100 20.85 -26.58 3.70
CA GLY A 100 20.99 -25.16 4.04
C GLY A 100 19.98 -24.73 5.12
N ALA A 101 18.72 -25.15 4.99
CA ALA A 101 17.69 -24.90 6.02
C ALA A 101 18.05 -25.51 7.37
N LYS A 102 18.60 -26.72 7.37
CA LYS A 102 19.03 -27.39 8.60
C LYS A 102 20.22 -26.68 9.25
N ILE A 103 21.20 -26.24 8.48
CA ILE A 103 22.32 -25.44 8.96
C ILE A 103 21.84 -24.08 9.49
N GLY A 104 20.81 -23.46 8.83
CA GLY A 104 20.17 -22.23 9.25
C GLY A 104 19.29 -22.36 10.50
N GLY A 105 19.19 -23.55 11.12
CA GLY A 105 18.47 -23.76 12.37
C GLY A 105 16.99 -24.13 12.23
N LEU A 106 16.46 -24.29 11.00
CA LEU A 106 15.05 -24.68 10.80
C LEU A 106 14.80 -26.13 11.26
N GLY A 107 13.55 -26.39 11.68
CA GLY A 107 13.07 -27.72 12.02
C GLY A 107 13.10 -28.68 10.81
N ARG A 108 13.13 -29.99 11.05
CA ARG A 108 13.18 -30.98 9.94
C ARG A 108 11.99 -30.85 8.99
N ARG A 109 10.79 -30.54 9.50
CA ARG A 109 9.57 -30.38 8.69
C ARG A 109 9.58 -29.13 7.86
N GLU A 110 10.08 -28.02 8.41
CA GLU A 110 10.26 -26.73 7.72
C GLU A 110 11.32 -26.87 6.63
N ALA A 111 12.47 -27.50 6.93
CA ALA A 111 13.53 -27.77 5.98
C ALA A 111 13.03 -28.62 4.79
N LEU A 112 12.14 -29.61 5.06
CA LEU A 112 11.53 -30.42 4.03
C LEU A 112 10.57 -29.60 3.14
N ALA A 113 9.75 -28.73 3.72
CA ALA A 113 8.88 -27.83 2.99
C ALA A 113 9.69 -26.86 2.11
N LEU A 114 10.78 -26.30 2.65
CA LEU A 114 11.69 -25.43 1.90
C LEU A 114 12.37 -26.19 0.74
N GLY A 115 12.84 -27.41 0.99
CA GLY A 115 13.40 -28.29 -0.06
C GLY A 115 12.40 -28.56 -1.20
N CYS A 116 11.13 -28.86 -0.86
CA CYS A 116 10.07 -29.05 -1.86
C CYS A 116 9.81 -27.79 -2.66
N SER A 117 9.72 -26.61 -2.01
CA SER A 117 9.44 -25.35 -2.70
C SER A 117 10.57 -24.91 -3.64
N MET A 118 11.83 -25.13 -3.23
CA MET A 118 13.01 -24.79 -4.03
C MET A 118 13.28 -25.74 -5.21
N ASN A 119 12.59 -26.86 -5.30
CA ASN A 119 12.73 -27.81 -6.40
C ASN A 119 12.05 -27.35 -7.70
N ALA A 120 11.16 -26.36 -7.62
CA ALA A 120 10.59 -25.77 -8.84
C ALA A 120 11.68 -25.11 -9.69
N ARG A 121 11.52 -25.21 -11.02
CA ARG A 121 12.40 -24.58 -12.00
C ARG A 121 11.64 -23.45 -12.67
N GLY A 122 12.25 -22.29 -12.67
CA GLY A 122 11.64 -21.08 -13.24
C GLY A 122 11.87 -20.93 -14.75
N SER A 123 11.41 -19.80 -15.25
CA SER A 123 11.66 -19.38 -16.64
C SER A 123 13.15 -19.27 -17.00
N THR A 124 14.00 -19.06 -16.02
CA THR A 124 15.45 -18.83 -16.22
C THR A 124 16.14 -20.02 -16.88
N GLU A 125 15.82 -21.26 -16.47
CA GLU A 125 16.41 -22.46 -17.08
C GLU A 125 15.94 -22.64 -18.53
N VAL A 126 14.67 -22.33 -18.81
CA VAL A 126 14.12 -22.38 -20.18
C VAL A 126 14.74 -21.29 -21.06
N ILE A 127 14.93 -20.07 -20.54
CA ILE A 127 15.59 -18.96 -21.25
C ILE A 127 17.03 -19.33 -21.60
N ILE A 128 17.80 -19.83 -20.62
CA ILE A 128 19.18 -20.24 -20.83
C ILE A 128 19.24 -21.39 -21.85
N ALA A 129 18.34 -22.35 -21.76
CA ALA A 129 18.27 -23.45 -22.74
C ALA A 129 17.94 -22.95 -24.16
N THR A 130 17.00 -22.00 -24.29
CA THR A 130 16.64 -21.39 -25.57
C THR A 130 17.81 -20.62 -26.17
N ILE A 131 18.53 -19.87 -25.35
CA ILE A 131 19.77 -19.18 -25.78
C ILE A 131 20.83 -20.22 -26.22
N GLY A 132 21.06 -21.25 -25.41
CA GLY A 132 22.03 -22.29 -25.73
C GLY A 132 21.70 -23.02 -27.04
N LEU A 133 20.41 -23.25 -27.33
CA LEU A 133 19.95 -23.80 -28.59
C LEU A 133 20.20 -22.82 -29.76
N SER A 134 19.87 -21.53 -29.58
CA SER A 134 20.02 -20.49 -30.61
C SER A 134 21.47 -20.24 -31.03
N VAL A 135 22.42 -20.42 -30.10
CA VAL A 135 23.88 -20.29 -30.36
C VAL A 135 24.53 -21.60 -30.82
N GLY A 136 23.75 -22.67 -30.95
CA GLY A 136 24.23 -23.98 -31.35
C GLY A 136 25.05 -24.74 -30.29
N LEU A 137 25.05 -24.29 -29.04
CA LEU A 137 25.73 -24.98 -27.93
C LEU A 137 24.95 -26.19 -27.42
N LEU A 138 23.61 -26.17 -27.58
CA LEU A 138 22.73 -27.25 -27.18
C LEU A 138 22.13 -27.94 -28.41
N SER A 139 22.10 -29.26 -28.41
CA SER A 139 21.31 -30.02 -29.39
C SER A 139 19.82 -29.93 -29.08
N HIS A 140 18.96 -30.14 -30.10
CA HIS A 140 17.51 -30.18 -29.92
C HIS A 140 17.05 -31.20 -28.83
N ASN A 141 17.70 -32.36 -28.81
CA ASN A 141 17.41 -33.41 -27.82
C ASN A 141 17.72 -32.91 -26.41
N LEU A 142 18.87 -32.28 -26.18
CA LEU A 142 19.26 -31.77 -24.89
C LEU A 142 18.35 -30.60 -24.43
N PHE A 143 17.99 -29.71 -25.36
CA PHE A 143 17.00 -28.65 -25.12
C PHE A 143 15.65 -29.22 -24.65
N THR A 144 15.12 -30.22 -25.39
CA THR A 144 13.88 -30.89 -25.03
C THR A 144 13.95 -31.55 -23.63
N MET A 145 15.08 -32.23 -23.33
CA MET A 145 15.28 -32.85 -22.01
C MET A 145 15.30 -31.81 -20.88
N ILE A 146 15.92 -30.63 -21.08
CA ILE A 146 15.94 -29.53 -20.10
C ILE A 146 14.55 -28.95 -19.91
N VAL A 147 13.82 -28.68 -20.99
CA VAL A 147 12.42 -28.17 -20.92
C VAL A 147 11.50 -29.18 -20.23
N ALA A 148 11.58 -30.46 -20.60
CA ALA A 148 10.80 -31.52 -19.98
C ALA A 148 11.09 -31.62 -18.46
N THR A 149 12.39 -31.51 -18.08
CA THR A 149 12.82 -31.46 -16.68
C THR A 149 12.20 -30.27 -15.94
N ALA A 150 12.27 -29.07 -16.54
CA ALA A 150 11.71 -27.86 -15.94
C ALA A 150 10.19 -27.95 -15.73
N VAL A 151 9.45 -28.43 -16.74
CA VAL A 151 8.01 -28.61 -16.66
C VAL A 151 7.64 -29.66 -15.60
N THR A 152 8.29 -30.83 -15.62
CA THR A 152 7.99 -31.93 -14.68
C THR A 152 8.24 -31.52 -13.23
N THR A 153 9.39 -30.90 -12.94
CA THR A 153 9.72 -30.48 -11.57
C THR A 153 8.83 -29.35 -11.08
N THR A 154 8.43 -28.43 -11.96
CA THR A 154 7.51 -27.32 -11.63
C THR A 154 6.08 -27.85 -11.35
N LEU A 155 5.60 -28.79 -12.15
CA LEU A 155 4.29 -29.42 -11.90
C LEU A 155 4.28 -30.32 -10.66
N ALA A 156 5.42 -30.95 -10.33
CA ALA A 156 5.54 -31.77 -9.12
C ALA A 156 5.63 -30.94 -7.84
N MET A 157 6.11 -29.70 -7.90
CA MET A 157 6.34 -28.85 -6.71
C MET A 157 5.05 -28.58 -5.90
N PRO A 158 3.91 -28.12 -6.45
CA PRO A 158 2.75 -27.79 -5.64
C PRO A 158 2.19 -28.97 -4.82
N PRO A 159 2.02 -30.18 -5.38
CA PRO A 159 1.56 -31.32 -4.58
C PRO A 159 2.59 -31.77 -3.53
N MET A 160 3.88 -31.72 -3.85
CA MET A 160 4.94 -32.05 -2.87
C MET A 160 4.97 -31.03 -1.74
N LEU A 161 4.88 -29.74 -2.05
CA LEU A 161 4.85 -28.66 -1.05
C LEU A 161 3.60 -28.76 -0.17
N ARG A 162 2.42 -28.99 -0.74
CA ARG A 162 1.18 -29.20 0.02
C ARG A 162 1.30 -30.37 0.99
N ALA A 163 1.89 -31.48 0.54
CA ALA A 163 2.12 -32.64 1.40
C ALA A 163 3.12 -32.36 2.53
N ALA A 164 4.14 -31.55 2.28
CA ALA A 164 5.11 -31.13 3.28
C ALA A 164 4.49 -30.15 4.29
N LEU A 165 3.74 -29.14 3.82
CA LEU A 165 3.07 -28.15 4.68
C LEU A 165 2.01 -28.75 5.59
N ARG A 166 1.25 -29.76 5.14
CA ARG A 166 0.28 -30.48 6.00
C ARG A 166 0.90 -31.14 7.22
N ARG A 167 2.21 -31.34 7.24
CA ARG A 167 2.97 -31.94 8.33
C ARG A 167 3.60 -30.90 9.28
N LEU A 168 3.48 -29.62 8.95
CA LEU A 168 3.92 -28.54 9.86
C LEU A 168 2.92 -28.40 11.01
N PRO A 169 3.40 -28.20 12.24
CA PRO A 169 2.53 -27.80 13.35
C PRO A 169 2.01 -26.38 13.07
N ASP A 170 0.75 -26.13 13.42
CA ASP A 170 0.21 -24.78 13.45
C ASP A 170 1.03 -23.93 14.41
N ASN A 171 1.60 -22.85 13.92
CA ASN A 171 2.32 -21.88 14.72
C ASN A 171 1.46 -20.61 14.84
N PRO A 172 0.75 -20.42 15.96
CA PRO A 172 -0.18 -19.29 16.11
C PRO A 172 0.48 -17.93 15.86
N GLY A 173 1.75 -17.78 16.22
CA GLY A 173 2.50 -16.55 15.97
C GLY A 173 2.83 -16.30 14.49
N GLU A 174 3.01 -17.36 13.70
CA GLU A 174 3.24 -17.28 12.25
C GLU A 174 1.95 -16.94 11.49
N ASP A 175 0.83 -17.56 11.90
CA ASP A 175 -0.49 -17.26 11.34
C ASP A 175 -0.88 -15.80 11.59
N GLU A 176 -0.60 -15.29 12.78
CA GLU A 176 -0.86 -13.89 13.12
C GLU A 176 0.03 -12.94 12.31
N ARG A 177 1.31 -13.30 12.14
CA ARG A 177 2.25 -12.56 11.30
C ARG A 177 1.82 -12.55 9.83
N LEU A 178 1.45 -13.71 9.26
CA LEU A 178 0.98 -13.82 7.88
C LEU A 178 -0.31 -13.03 7.64
N ARG A 179 -1.26 -13.10 8.57
CA ARG A 179 -2.48 -12.28 8.51
C ARG A 179 -2.16 -10.78 8.59
N ARG A 180 -1.17 -10.41 9.39
CA ARG A 180 -0.69 -9.03 9.49
C ARG A 180 -0.04 -8.59 8.17
N GLU A 181 0.87 -9.38 7.60
CA GLU A 181 1.54 -9.11 6.33
C GLU A 181 0.53 -9.05 5.17
N GLU A 182 -0.45 -9.96 5.10
CA GLU A 182 -1.49 -9.95 4.08
C GLU A 182 -2.41 -8.72 4.20
N PHE A 183 -2.74 -8.33 5.42
CA PHE A 183 -3.52 -7.13 5.68
C PHE A 183 -2.73 -5.85 5.33
N GLU A 184 -1.46 -5.79 5.70
CA GLU A 184 -0.57 -4.69 5.35
C GLU A 184 -0.38 -4.57 3.84
N ALA A 185 -0.28 -5.69 3.12
CA ALA A 185 -0.21 -5.71 1.66
C ALA A 185 -1.49 -5.19 0.98
N LYS A 186 -2.65 -5.35 1.62
CA LYS A 186 -3.95 -4.89 1.13
C LYS A 186 -4.40 -3.54 1.72
N GLY A 187 -3.70 -3.03 2.75
CA GLY A 187 -4.02 -1.79 3.45
C GLY A 187 -3.79 -0.54 2.59
N PHE A 188 -4.66 0.48 2.76
CA PHE A 188 -4.54 1.74 2.06
C PHE A 188 -3.25 2.48 2.42
N VAL A 189 -2.99 2.68 3.73
CA VAL A 189 -1.78 3.38 4.21
C VAL A 189 -0.50 2.62 3.85
N ALA A 190 -0.55 1.30 3.87
CA ALA A 190 0.58 0.44 3.53
C ALA A 190 0.98 0.51 2.04
N ASN A 191 0.03 0.86 1.18
CA ASN A 191 0.24 0.98 -0.27
C ASN A 191 0.56 2.41 -0.73
N LEU A 192 0.61 3.39 0.19
CA LEU A 192 1.04 4.74 -0.14
C LEU A 192 2.55 4.73 -0.45
N GLY A 193 2.91 5.10 -1.67
CA GLY A 193 4.30 5.20 -2.11
C GLY A 193 4.86 6.62 -2.06
N ARG A 194 4.01 7.66 -2.32
CA ARG A 194 4.43 9.07 -2.34
C ARG A 194 3.28 9.98 -1.91
N LEU A 195 3.59 10.97 -1.07
CA LEU A 195 2.64 11.98 -0.60
C LEU A 195 2.90 13.33 -1.26
N LEU A 196 1.85 13.99 -1.72
CA LEU A 196 1.87 15.41 -2.09
C LEU A 196 1.12 16.19 -1.02
N ILE A 197 1.75 17.24 -0.48
CA ILE A 197 1.21 18.05 0.61
C ILE A 197 1.07 19.47 0.07
N ALA A 198 -0.15 19.89 -0.22
CA ALA A 198 -0.49 21.23 -0.72
C ALA A 198 -0.96 22.10 0.45
N VAL A 199 -0.11 23.00 0.93
CA VAL A 199 -0.33 23.77 2.14
C VAL A 199 0.12 25.22 1.98
N ASP A 200 -0.44 26.08 2.81
CA ASP A 200 0.03 27.44 3.04
C ASP A 200 0.73 27.56 4.42
N GLU A 201 1.25 28.73 4.75
CA GLU A 201 1.91 28.99 6.05
C GLU A 201 0.91 29.30 7.19
N SER A 202 -0.40 29.08 6.97
CA SER A 202 -1.42 29.25 7.99
C SER A 202 -1.28 28.21 9.12
N ALA A 203 -1.98 28.44 10.22
CA ALA A 203 -2.04 27.47 11.30
C ALA A 203 -2.67 26.15 10.84
N ASN A 204 -3.65 26.20 9.91
CA ASN A 204 -4.25 25.01 9.31
C ASN A 204 -3.27 24.28 8.39
N GLY A 205 -2.47 25.01 7.58
CA GLY A 205 -1.43 24.42 6.75
C GLY A 205 -0.38 23.68 7.58
N ARG A 206 0.04 24.27 8.70
CA ARG A 206 0.96 23.63 9.66
C ARG A 206 0.35 22.38 10.31
N PHE A 207 -0.91 22.44 10.74
CA PHE A 207 -1.60 21.26 11.29
C PHE A 207 -1.74 20.14 10.24
N ALA A 208 -2.08 20.48 9.01
CA ALA A 208 -2.13 19.51 7.91
C ALA A 208 -0.75 18.88 7.64
N SER A 209 0.31 19.67 7.68
CA SER A 209 1.70 19.21 7.55
C SER A 209 2.09 18.24 8.67
N ARG A 210 1.64 18.49 9.91
CA ARG A 210 1.82 17.55 11.02
C ARG A 210 1.14 16.21 10.73
N LEU A 211 -0.15 16.20 10.39
CA LEU A 211 -0.87 14.97 10.10
C LEU A 211 -0.26 14.20 8.93
N ALA A 212 0.14 14.91 7.86
CA ALA A 212 0.81 14.30 6.73
C ALA A 212 2.18 13.71 7.12
N GLY A 213 2.93 14.39 7.98
CA GLY A 213 4.19 13.89 8.51
C GLY A 213 4.03 12.62 9.34
N LEU A 214 2.98 12.55 10.20
CA LEU A 214 2.66 11.33 10.94
C LEU A 214 2.37 10.14 10.01
N LEU A 215 1.71 10.37 8.88
CA LEU A 215 1.47 9.35 7.86
C LEU A 215 2.75 8.98 7.11
N ALA A 216 3.58 9.96 6.74
CA ALA A 216 4.83 9.75 6.02
C ALA A 216 5.85 8.94 6.82
N GLY A 217 5.87 9.13 8.15
CA GLY A 217 6.78 8.43 9.07
C GLY A 217 6.58 6.92 9.11
N VAL A 218 5.41 6.43 8.82
CA VAL A 218 5.14 5.00 8.67
C VAL A 218 5.84 4.51 7.39
N ARG A 219 6.87 3.70 7.51
CA ARG A 219 7.66 3.15 6.38
C ARG A 219 8.52 4.17 5.60
N GLY A 220 8.69 5.39 6.09
CA GLY A 220 9.54 6.37 5.41
C GLY A 220 9.03 6.82 4.04
N ILE A 221 7.70 7.06 3.92
CA ILE A 221 7.08 7.45 2.65
C ILE A 221 7.61 8.81 2.20
N PRO A 222 8.18 8.94 0.99
CA PRO A 222 8.62 10.22 0.46
C PRO A 222 7.47 11.23 0.37
N ALA A 223 7.71 12.45 0.84
CA ALA A 223 6.72 13.51 0.87
C ALA A 223 7.23 14.75 0.14
N SER A 224 6.41 15.31 -0.74
CA SER A 224 6.68 16.58 -1.41
C SER A 224 5.75 17.65 -0.88
N VAL A 225 6.33 18.74 -0.33
CA VAL A 225 5.56 19.87 0.18
C VAL A 225 5.48 20.96 -0.89
N LEU A 226 4.27 21.26 -1.33
CA LEU A 226 3.96 22.32 -2.27
C LEU A 226 3.34 23.51 -1.53
N HIS A 227 4.07 24.62 -1.47
CA HIS A 227 3.59 25.84 -0.85
C HIS A 227 2.64 26.60 -1.78
N LEU A 228 1.40 26.76 -1.34
CA LEU A 228 0.36 27.54 -2.02
C LEU A 228 0.23 28.89 -1.27
N GLY A 229 0.89 29.94 -1.74
CA GLY A 229 0.90 31.24 -1.07
C GLY A 229 0.56 32.38 -2.01
N ALA A 230 -0.04 33.46 -1.49
CA ALA A 230 -0.29 34.71 -2.21
C ALA A 230 1.06 35.40 -2.56
N GLN A 231 1.08 36.12 -3.69
CA GLN A 231 2.21 36.94 -4.13
C GLN A 231 2.79 37.79 -2.99
N GLY A 232 4.07 37.63 -2.69
CA GLY A 232 4.76 38.50 -1.72
C GLY A 232 5.97 37.93 -0.98
N PHE A 233 6.30 36.66 -1.10
CA PHE A 233 7.43 36.05 -0.39
C PHE A 233 8.61 35.65 -1.31
N ALA A 234 8.95 36.56 -2.27
CA ALA A 234 9.99 36.27 -3.27
C ALA A 234 11.45 36.27 -2.71
N ASP A 235 11.70 36.77 -1.50
CA ASP A 235 13.07 37.03 -1.03
C ASP A 235 13.50 36.35 0.26
N SER A 236 12.74 35.49 0.84
CA SER A 236 13.22 34.70 1.98
C SER A 236 13.23 33.22 1.64
N HIS A 237 14.41 32.67 1.40
CA HIS A 237 14.66 31.24 1.39
C HIS A 237 14.15 30.68 2.73
N PRO A 238 13.09 29.89 2.79
CA PRO A 238 12.59 29.33 4.04
C PRO A 238 13.35 28.05 4.36
N ARG A 239 14.68 28.07 4.26
CA ARG A 239 15.50 27.00 4.83
C ARG A 239 15.64 27.31 6.31
N ASP A 240 15.08 26.44 7.17
CA ASP A 240 15.34 26.36 8.61
C ASP A 240 14.59 27.31 9.57
N LYS A 241 13.39 27.77 9.26
CA LYS A 241 12.53 28.35 10.32
C LYS A 241 11.81 27.22 11.07
N GLU A 242 12.11 27.06 12.36
CA GLU A 242 11.30 26.26 13.26
C GLU A 242 9.83 26.70 13.14
N GLY A 243 8.92 25.74 12.82
CA GLY A 243 7.50 26.02 12.63
C GLY A 243 7.03 26.17 11.17
N SER A 244 7.90 26.05 10.18
CA SER A 244 7.48 25.97 8.77
C SER A 244 6.75 24.64 8.47
N ALA A 245 5.88 24.60 7.44
CA ALA A 245 5.18 23.39 7.02
C ALA A 245 6.15 22.21 6.79
N GLU A 246 7.29 22.45 6.17
CA GLU A 246 8.34 21.46 5.94
C GLU A 246 8.94 20.91 7.23
N SER A 247 9.29 21.80 8.19
CA SER A 247 9.84 21.40 9.47
C SER A 247 8.84 20.56 10.28
N MET A 248 7.55 20.87 10.15
CA MET A 248 6.45 20.10 10.76
C MET A 248 6.34 18.71 10.18
N VAL A 249 6.40 18.56 8.85
CA VAL A 249 6.40 17.24 8.20
C VAL A 249 7.59 16.40 8.67
N LYS A 250 8.81 16.98 8.67
CA LYS A 250 10.03 16.29 9.11
C LYS A 250 9.96 15.86 10.58
N ALA A 251 9.53 16.77 11.47
CA ALA A 251 9.43 16.51 12.90
C ALA A 251 8.41 15.39 13.20
N SER A 252 7.21 15.49 12.60
CA SER A 252 6.14 14.51 12.80
C SER A 252 6.47 13.15 12.18
N ALA A 253 7.14 13.12 11.03
CA ALA A 253 7.62 11.88 10.44
C ALA A 253 8.69 11.19 11.30
N ALA A 254 9.60 11.98 11.89
CA ALA A 254 10.58 11.44 12.83
C ALA A 254 9.94 10.92 14.13
N GLN A 255 8.84 11.52 14.59
CA GLN A 255 8.06 11.04 15.74
C GLN A 255 7.49 9.66 15.46
N THR A 256 6.84 9.46 14.32
CA THR A 256 6.29 8.17 13.93
C THR A 256 7.37 7.11 13.74
N ALA A 257 8.46 7.46 13.05
CA ALA A 257 9.57 6.54 12.83
C ALA A 257 10.19 6.03 14.14
N ARG A 258 10.30 6.90 15.15
CA ARG A 258 10.78 6.51 16.50
C ARG A 258 9.77 5.61 17.22
N ALA A 259 8.48 5.85 17.07
CA ALA A 259 7.44 4.99 17.64
C ALA A 259 7.50 3.58 17.03
N GLU A 260 7.73 3.46 15.73
CA GLU A 260 7.90 2.17 15.04
C GLU A 260 9.20 1.44 15.43
N GLU A 261 10.32 2.17 15.57
CA GLU A 261 11.59 1.59 16.02
C GLU A 261 11.45 0.94 17.41
N ALA A 262 10.78 1.62 18.34
CA ALA A 262 10.56 1.11 19.68
C ALA A 262 9.72 -0.18 19.70
N GLU A 263 8.80 -0.34 18.77
CA GLU A 263 7.85 -1.44 18.71
C GLU A 263 8.36 -2.63 17.88
N LEU A 264 9.00 -2.38 16.75
CA LEU A 264 9.41 -3.40 15.78
C LEU A 264 10.90 -3.75 15.82
N LYS A 265 11.73 -3.06 16.62
CA LYS A 265 13.21 -3.20 16.67
C LYS A 265 13.86 -3.08 15.27
N MET A 266 13.21 -2.41 14.34
CA MET A 266 13.72 -2.11 13.00
C MET A 266 14.44 -0.77 13.01
N ARG A 267 15.46 -0.60 12.15
CA ARG A 267 16.14 0.70 12.01
C ARG A 267 15.16 1.75 11.47
N PRO A 268 15.15 2.98 12.03
CA PRO A 268 14.25 4.04 11.56
C PRO A 268 14.54 4.36 10.09
N THR A 269 13.50 4.33 9.29
CA THR A 269 13.60 4.73 7.88
C THR A 269 13.51 6.25 7.81
N LYS A 270 14.55 6.91 7.32
CA LYS A 270 14.56 8.36 7.15
C LYS A 270 13.58 8.77 6.06
N VAL A 271 12.61 9.61 6.41
CA VAL A 271 11.67 10.17 5.43
C VAL A 271 12.38 11.22 4.57
N GLU A 272 12.29 11.06 3.26
CA GLU A 272 12.77 12.07 2.32
C GLU A 272 11.67 13.12 2.12
N VAL A 273 11.92 14.35 2.53
CA VAL A 273 10.99 15.48 2.37
C VAL A 273 11.58 16.45 1.36
N THR A 274 10.92 16.58 0.21
CA THR A 274 11.29 17.52 -0.84
C THR A 274 10.36 18.73 -0.79
N THR A 275 10.92 19.93 -0.76
CA THR A 275 10.15 21.18 -0.77
C THR A 275 10.10 21.74 -2.19
N LEU A 276 8.89 22.01 -2.64
CA LEU A 276 8.61 22.61 -3.93
C LEU A 276 8.05 24.02 -3.69
N ALA A 277 8.92 25.04 -3.75
CA ALA A 277 8.48 26.43 -3.75
C ALA A 277 8.05 26.81 -5.17
N LYS A 278 6.76 27.07 -5.39
CA LYS A 278 6.25 27.66 -6.64
C LYS A 278 5.63 29.01 -6.34
N HIS A 279 5.99 30.02 -7.16
CA HIS A 279 5.56 31.40 -7.01
C HIS A 279 4.10 31.64 -7.36
N GLU A 280 3.40 30.66 -7.96
CA GLU A 280 2.00 30.77 -8.33
C GLU A 280 1.19 29.63 -7.71
N ALA A 281 0.32 29.98 -6.78
CA ALA A 281 -0.67 29.10 -6.17
C ALA A 281 -1.80 28.79 -7.20
N THR A 282 -1.52 28.01 -8.21
CA THR A 282 -2.51 27.68 -9.22
C THR A 282 -2.77 26.19 -9.29
N ASP A 283 -3.98 25.84 -9.71
CA ASP A 283 -4.43 24.52 -10.12
C ASP A 283 -3.38 23.82 -11.01
N ALA A 284 -2.71 24.62 -11.86
CA ALA A 284 -1.66 24.16 -12.74
C ALA A 284 -0.44 23.62 -11.99
N ALA A 285 -0.08 24.18 -10.82
CA ALA A 285 1.07 23.72 -10.03
C ALA A 285 0.79 22.37 -9.36
N VAL A 286 -0.42 22.22 -8.78
CA VAL A 286 -0.84 20.94 -8.19
C VAL A 286 -1.03 19.89 -9.29
N ALA A 287 -1.63 20.25 -10.41
CA ALA A 287 -1.84 19.33 -11.54
C ALA A 287 -0.52 18.84 -12.14
N ALA A 288 0.42 19.75 -12.42
CA ALA A 288 1.72 19.40 -12.98
C ALA A 288 2.57 18.54 -12.03
N GLU A 289 2.40 18.73 -10.72
CA GLU A 289 3.06 17.88 -9.75
C GLU A 289 2.35 16.54 -9.61
N ALA A 290 1.01 16.52 -9.62
CA ALA A 290 0.19 15.32 -9.54
C ALA A 290 0.49 14.31 -10.67
N GLU A 291 0.80 14.79 -11.89
CA GLU A 291 1.19 13.95 -13.03
C GLU A 291 2.46 13.11 -12.77
N LYS A 292 3.27 13.46 -11.77
CA LYS A 292 4.48 12.71 -11.40
C LYS A 292 4.19 11.43 -10.59
N GLY A 293 2.92 11.11 -10.32
CA GLY A 293 2.48 9.89 -9.66
C GLY A 293 2.60 9.94 -8.15
N TYR A 294 1.66 10.62 -7.50
CA TYR A 294 1.44 10.59 -6.05
C TYR A 294 0.19 9.79 -5.73
N ASP A 295 0.21 9.10 -4.58
CA ASP A 295 -0.89 8.22 -4.17
C ASP A 295 -1.90 8.94 -3.26
N LEU A 296 -1.45 9.96 -2.54
CA LEU A 296 -2.30 10.76 -1.66
C LEU A 296 -1.92 12.25 -1.75
N LEU A 297 -2.92 13.10 -1.99
CA LEU A 297 -2.81 14.55 -1.86
C LEU A 297 -3.41 14.99 -0.53
N VAL A 298 -2.61 15.67 0.29
CA VAL A 298 -3.06 16.29 1.54
C VAL A 298 -3.20 17.79 1.33
N ILE A 299 -4.40 18.34 1.59
CA ILE A 299 -4.68 19.77 1.43
C ILE A 299 -4.92 20.40 2.81
N GLY A 300 -4.18 21.47 3.11
CA GLY A 300 -4.34 22.29 4.30
C GLY A 300 -4.11 23.76 3.99
N LEU A 301 -5.18 24.50 3.75
CA LEU A 301 -5.17 25.93 3.42
C LEU A 301 -5.91 26.71 4.52
N ASP A 302 -5.67 28.01 4.58
CA ASP A 302 -6.39 28.87 5.53
C ASP A 302 -7.90 28.84 5.25
N GLN A 303 -8.68 28.65 6.33
CA GLN A 303 -10.14 28.61 6.28
C GLN A 303 -10.70 27.81 5.08
N PRO A 304 -10.46 26.49 4.97
CA PRO A 304 -10.75 25.72 3.77
C PRO A 304 -12.26 25.55 3.49
N VAL A 305 -13.12 25.87 4.47
CA VAL A 305 -14.59 25.66 4.44
C VAL A 305 -15.31 26.96 4.74
N GLY A 306 -16.36 27.25 3.95
CA GLY A 306 -17.29 28.35 4.19
C GLY A 306 -18.32 28.05 5.28
N GLU A 307 -19.17 29.03 5.63
CA GLU A 307 -20.15 28.96 6.72
C GLU A 307 -21.16 27.82 6.56
N GLU A 308 -21.55 27.50 5.35
CA GLU A 308 -22.51 26.43 5.03
C GLU A 308 -21.87 25.03 4.91
N GLY A 309 -20.55 24.92 5.12
CA GLY A 309 -19.81 23.64 5.07
C GLY A 309 -19.39 23.22 3.64
N GLY A 310 -19.54 24.10 2.66
CA GLY A 310 -18.94 23.95 1.32
C GLY A 310 -17.45 24.32 1.33
N PHE A 311 -16.69 23.79 0.39
CA PHE A 311 -15.28 24.13 0.25
C PHE A 311 -15.08 25.48 -0.45
N ARG A 312 -14.00 26.15 -0.13
CA ARG A 312 -13.59 27.37 -0.84
C ARG A 312 -13.00 27.04 -2.22
N PRO A 313 -13.07 27.97 -3.18
CA PRO A 313 -12.57 27.74 -4.55
C PRO A 313 -11.09 27.32 -4.62
N GLU A 314 -10.26 27.77 -3.66
CA GLU A 314 -8.84 27.41 -3.58
C GLU A 314 -8.65 25.91 -3.32
N VAL A 315 -9.46 25.33 -2.42
CA VAL A 315 -9.44 23.89 -2.10
C VAL A 315 -9.98 23.08 -3.28
N GLU A 316 -11.08 23.57 -3.91
CA GLU A 316 -11.68 22.93 -5.08
C GLU A 316 -10.71 22.88 -6.26
N ARG A 317 -9.99 23.97 -6.50
CA ARG A 317 -8.95 24.04 -7.51
C ARG A 317 -7.80 23.10 -7.22
N ALA A 318 -7.25 23.12 -5.99
CA ALA A 318 -6.17 22.21 -5.60
C ALA A 318 -6.55 20.72 -5.73
N ALA A 319 -7.81 20.37 -5.43
CA ALA A 319 -8.32 19.01 -5.55
C ALA A 319 -8.72 18.61 -6.97
N GLY A 320 -9.06 19.60 -7.84
CA GLY A 320 -9.81 19.39 -9.07
C GLY A 320 -9.18 18.45 -10.08
N ARG A 321 -7.86 18.46 -10.21
CA ARG A 321 -7.11 17.70 -11.21
C ARG A 321 -6.33 16.50 -10.62
N PHE A 322 -6.54 16.20 -9.35
CA PHE A 322 -5.90 15.04 -8.73
C PHE A 322 -6.83 13.83 -8.80
N GLU A 323 -6.39 12.75 -9.44
CA GLU A 323 -7.18 11.52 -9.62
C GLU A 323 -6.96 10.50 -8.49
N GLY A 324 -5.95 10.71 -7.63
CA GLY A 324 -5.62 9.83 -6.51
C GLY A 324 -6.49 10.07 -5.26
N ALA A 325 -6.11 9.41 -4.18
CA ALA A 325 -6.75 9.63 -2.89
C ALA A 325 -6.49 11.04 -2.35
N LEU A 326 -7.50 11.63 -1.71
CA LEU A 326 -7.46 13.00 -1.23
C LEU A 326 -7.70 13.05 0.28
N ALA A 327 -6.88 13.81 1.00
CA ALA A 327 -7.07 14.14 2.40
C ALA A 327 -7.23 15.67 2.55
N VAL A 328 -8.36 16.11 3.09
CA VAL A 328 -8.59 17.54 3.37
C VAL A 328 -8.60 17.76 4.88
N VAL A 329 -7.72 18.64 5.34
CA VAL A 329 -7.56 18.96 6.76
C VAL A 329 -8.25 20.29 7.08
N ILE A 330 -9.12 20.26 8.07
CA ILE A 330 -9.83 21.42 8.59
C ILE A 330 -9.51 21.53 10.08
N GLY A 331 -8.52 22.33 10.42
CA GLY A 331 -8.10 22.61 11.79
C GLY A 331 -9.09 23.52 12.50
N ARG A 332 -9.30 23.30 13.81
CA ARG A 332 -10.15 24.10 14.68
C ARG A 332 -9.66 24.07 16.12
N GLY A 333 -10.01 25.13 16.87
CA GLY A 333 -9.68 25.23 18.29
C GLY A 333 -8.17 25.07 18.55
N ARG A 334 -7.81 24.25 19.51
CA ARG A 334 -6.41 24.07 19.93
C ARG A 334 -5.45 23.66 18.83
N HIS A 335 -5.92 22.97 17.80
CA HIS A 335 -5.05 22.59 16.67
C HIS A 335 -4.67 23.76 15.76
N ILE A 336 -5.40 24.88 15.86
CA ILE A 336 -5.06 26.15 15.22
C ILE A 336 -4.21 27.03 16.17
N GLU A 337 -4.48 26.98 17.48
CA GLU A 337 -3.74 27.73 18.49
C GLU A 337 -2.32 27.15 18.66
N ASP A 338 -2.22 25.82 18.73
CA ASP A 338 -0.94 25.10 18.81
C ASP A 338 -0.93 23.90 17.83
N PRO A 339 -0.59 24.14 16.56
CA PRO A 339 -0.56 23.07 15.53
C PRO A 339 0.49 21.99 15.80
N LYS A 340 1.56 22.31 16.54
CA LYS A 340 2.70 21.42 16.73
C LYS A 340 2.50 20.41 17.85
N ASP A 341 2.08 20.85 19.02
CA ASP A 341 2.15 20.04 20.24
C ASP A 341 0.77 19.70 20.82
N SER A 342 -0.34 20.19 20.20
CA SER A 342 -1.68 19.87 20.68
C SER A 342 -1.98 18.38 20.59
N PRO A 343 -2.40 17.72 21.69
CA PRO A 343 -2.73 16.30 21.67
C PRO A 343 -3.95 16.05 20.77
N VAL A 344 -4.03 14.85 20.21
CA VAL A 344 -5.10 14.43 19.30
C VAL A 344 -5.96 13.38 19.96
N SER A 345 -7.29 13.62 20.08
CA SER A 345 -8.28 12.65 20.55
C SER A 345 -9.28 12.36 19.43
N ILE A 346 -9.22 11.12 18.89
CA ILE A 346 -9.86 10.79 17.61
C ILE A 346 -11.27 10.26 17.81
N LEU A 347 -12.23 10.86 17.10
CA LEU A 347 -13.54 10.28 16.81
C LEU A 347 -13.55 9.78 15.37
N LEU A 348 -13.85 8.50 15.18
CA LEU A 348 -13.90 7.83 13.89
C LEU A 348 -15.33 7.35 13.57
N PRO A 349 -16.12 8.11 12.81
CA PRO A 349 -17.40 7.64 12.30
C PRO A 349 -17.20 6.53 11.26
N VAL A 350 -17.85 5.37 11.46
CA VAL A 350 -17.71 4.20 10.59
C VAL A 350 -19.05 3.81 9.98
N SER A 351 -19.02 3.35 8.72
CA SER A 351 -20.21 2.98 7.94
C SER A 351 -20.07 1.65 7.19
N GLY A 352 -18.93 0.97 7.32
CA GLY A 352 -18.63 -0.28 6.60
C GLY A 352 -18.32 -0.10 5.11
N THR A 353 -18.13 1.13 4.63
CA THR A 353 -17.70 1.42 3.25
C THR A 353 -16.18 1.38 3.13
N LEU A 354 -15.66 1.23 1.91
CA LEU A 354 -14.22 1.26 1.64
C LEU A 354 -13.58 2.58 2.11
N ALA A 355 -14.25 3.71 1.88
CA ALA A 355 -13.79 5.01 2.36
C ALA A 355 -13.70 5.06 3.89
N SER A 356 -14.69 4.50 4.59
CA SER A 356 -14.69 4.38 6.05
C SER A 356 -13.52 3.53 6.56
N ARG A 357 -13.18 2.44 5.86
CA ARG A 357 -12.05 1.58 6.20
C ARG A 357 -10.71 2.31 6.01
N ARG A 358 -10.54 3.04 4.90
CA ARG A 358 -9.35 3.87 4.66
C ARG A 358 -9.16 4.94 5.73
N ALA A 359 -10.24 5.60 6.14
CA ALA A 359 -10.22 6.54 7.25
C ALA A 359 -9.82 5.88 8.57
N ALA A 360 -10.25 4.63 8.81
CA ALA A 360 -9.85 3.87 9.99
C ALA A 360 -8.34 3.56 9.98
N GLU A 361 -7.77 3.19 8.84
CA GLU A 361 -6.33 2.97 8.72
C GLU A 361 -5.52 4.26 8.97
N VAL A 362 -5.98 5.39 8.44
CA VAL A 362 -5.38 6.71 8.70
C VAL A 362 -5.50 7.08 10.18
N ALA A 363 -6.68 6.89 10.79
CA ALA A 363 -6.91 7.19 12.20
C ALA A 363 -6.02 6.34 13.13
N VAL A 364 -5.88 5.04 12.85
CA VAL A 364 -5.00 4.12 13.59
C VAL A 364 -3.54 4.54 13.46
N THR A 365 -3.12 4.95 12.27
CA THR A 365 -1.75 5.44 12.03
C THR A 365 -1.44 6.69 12.84
N ILE A 366 -2.36 7.67 12.83
CA ILE A 366 -2.21 8.91 13.60
C ILE A 366 -2.22 8.61 15.11
N ALA A 367 -3.17 7.77 15.56
CA ALA A 367 -3.27 7.40 16.98
C ALA A 367 -2.03 6.69 17.50
N ARG A 368 -1.42 5.84 16.67
CA ARG A 368 -0.17 5.14 17.01
C ARG A 368 0.98 6.12 17.20
N ALA A 369 1.14 7.07 16.29
CA ALA A 369 2.21 8.05 16.33
C ALA A 369 2.07 9.02 17.52
N ASP A 370 0.85 9.41 17.86
CA ASP A 370 0.53 10.37 18.92
C ASP A 370 0.17 9.69 20.25
N LYS A 371 0.24 8.34 20.32
CA LYS A 371 -0.07 7.50 21.50
C LYS A 371 -1.43 7.83 22.13
N THR A 372 -2.44 7.97 21.28
CA THR A 372 -3.80 8.33 21.70
C THR A 372 -4.81 7.20 21.46
N THR A 373 -6.03 7.38 21.99
CA THR A 373 -7.13 6.42 21.84
C THR A 373 -8.08 6.86 20.74
N ILE A 374 -8.75 5.87 20.11
CA ILE A 374 -9.77 6.10 19.10
C ILE A 374 -11.15 5.76 19.68
N THR A 375 -12.16 6.59 19.37
CA THR A 375 -13.57 6.22 19.58
C THR A 375 -14.20 5.95 18.22
N ALA A 376 -14.52 4.68 17.91
CA ALA A 376 -15.23 4.31 16.70
C ALA A 376 -16.75 4.47 16.91
N LEU A 377 -17.41 5.29 16.10
CA LEU A 377 -18.82 5.60 16.18
C LEU A 377 -19.57 4.99 14.98
N TYR A 378 -20.49 4.09 15.25
CA TYR A 378 -21.47 3.62 14.26
C TYR A 378 -22.83 4.29 14.51
N VAL A 379 -23.49 4.75 13.44
CA VAL A 379 -24.83 5.35 13.52
C VAL A 379 -25.81 4.47 12.73
N ALA A 380 -26.72 3.81 13.46
CA ALA A 380 -27.77 2.97 12.88
C ALA A 380 -28.93 3.82 12.35
N ASN A 381 -29.49 3.43 11.21
CA ASN A 381 -30.57 4.17 10.56
C ASN A 381 -31.95 4.04 11.26
N SER A 382 -32.13 2.99 12.07
CA SER A 382 -33.36 2.81 12.87
C SER A 382 -33.09 1.97 14.12
N ALA A 383 -33.82 2.24 15.24
CA ALA A 383 -33.80 1.41 16.44
C ALA A 383 -34.25 -0.05 16.17
N THR A 384 -35.09 -0.25 15.17
CA THR A 384 -35.58 -1.57 14.75
C THR A 384 -34.43 -2.46 14.23
N GLU A 385 -33.38 -1.89 13.67
CA GLU A 385 -32.18 -2.62 13.20
C GLU A 385 -31.36 -3.12 14.40
N VAL A 386 -31.19 -2.28 15.44
CA VAL A 386 -30.48 -2.63 16.68
C VAL A 386 -31.26 -3.69 17.50
N LEU A 387 -32.58 -3.55 17.61
CA LEU A 387 -33.43 -4.51 18.33
C LEU A 387 -33.53 -5.87 17.63
N ARG A 388 -33.53 -5.90 16.30
CA ARG A 388 -33.51 -7.15 15.53
C ARG A 388 -32.18 -7.88 15.67
N SER A 389 -31.08 -7.19 15.82
CA SER A 389 -29.77 -7.78 16.05
C SER A 389 -29.68 -8.42 17.43
N SER A 390 -30.16 -7.76 18.46
CA SER A 390 -30.17 -8.28 19.83
C SER A 390 -31.14 -9.46 20.04
N GLN A 391 -32.32 -9.48 19.38
CA GLN A 391 -33.30 -10.60 19.46
C GLN A 391 -32.86 -11.85 18.67
N ARG A 392 -32.07 -11.71 17.61
CA ARG A 392 -31.51 -12.87 16.88
C ARG A 392 -30.45 -13.62 17.68
N TYR A 393 -29.77 -12.97 18.60
CA TYR A 393 -28.74 -13.58 19.45
C TYR A 393 -29.29 -14.74 20.33
N TRP A 394 -30.59 -14.72 20.66
CA TRP A 394 -31.21 -15.74 21.50
C TRP A 394 -31.82 -16.94 20.74
N ARG A 395 -31.81 -16.94 19.41
CA ARG A 395 -32.57 -17.95 18.61
C ARG A 395 -31.79 -18.79 17.62
N ALA A 396 -30.49 -18.63 17.46
CA ALA A 396 -29.76 -19.41 16.47
C ALA A 396 -28.43 -19.94 17.01
N VAL A 397 -28.23 -21.23 16.87
CA VAL A 397 -26.93 -21.90 16.94
C VAL A 397 -26.13 -21.42 15.74
N SER A 398 -25.16 -20.52 16.00
CA SER A 398 -24.24 -19.89 15.04
C SER A 398 -24.84 -18.87 14.04
N PRO A 399 -25.16 -17.65 14.44
CA PRO A 399 -25.46 -16.58 13.49
C PRO A 399 -24.23 -15.67 13.26
N ALA A 400 -24.09 -15.18 12.01
CA ALA A 400 -23.20 -14.08 11.71
C ALA A 400 -23.51 -12.90 12.66
N PRO A 401 -22.47 -12.20 13.19
CA PRO A 401 -22.67 -11.04 14.08
C PRO A 401 -23.53 -9.97 13.39
N PRO A 402 -24.31 -9.18 14.15
CA PRO A 402 -25.04 -8.07 13.58
C PRO A 402 -24.09 -7.16 12.78
N ARG A 403 -24.59 -6.59 11.71
CA ARG A 403 -23.79 -5.78 10.77
C ARG A 403 -23.00 -4.67 11.47
N GLU A 404 -23.59 -4.06 12.48
CA GLU A 404 -22.99 -3.01 13.29
C GLU A 404 -21.79 -3.50 14.08
N GLU A 405 -21.93 -4.66 14.72
CA GLU A 405 -20.86 -5.30 15.49
C GLU A 405 -19.73 -5.77 14.57
N ALA A 406 -20.04 -6.28 13.40
CA ALA A 406 -19.04 -6.69 12.40
C ALA A 406 -18.20 -5.48 11.94
N ILE A 407 -18.84 -4.33 11.63
CA ILE A 407 -18.16 -3.12 11.19
C ILE A 407 -17.27 -2.55 12.31
N LEU A 408 -17.76 -2.51 13.54
CA LEU A 408 -16.97 -2.03 14.68
C LEU A 408 -15.83 -3.01 15.01
N LYS A 409 -16.10 -4.32 14.92
CA LYS A 409 -15.09 -5.34 15.12
C LYS A 409 -13.95 -5.22 14.10
N ASP A 410 -14.23 -4.96 12.83
CA ASP A 410 -13.21 -4.73 11.82
C ASP A 410 -12.24 -3.59 12.21
N VAL A 411 -12.75 -2.53 12.85
CA VAL A 411 -11.92 -1.41 13.33
C VAL A 411 -11.13 -1.80 14.58
N VAL A 412 -11.75 -2.53 15.51
CA VAL A 412 -11.06 -3.05 16.70
C VAL A 412 -9.95 -4.00 16.29
N ASP A 413 -10.24 -4.98 15.42
CA ASP A 413 -9.27 -5.95 14.91
C ASP A 413 -8.11 -5.27 14.15
N LEU A 414 -8.39 -4.13 13.47
CA LEU A 414 -7.38 -3.29 12.84
C LEU A 414 -6.46 -2.64 13.88
N ALA A 415 -7.04 -2.03 14.90
CA ALA A 415 -6.31 -1.27 15.92
C ALA A 415 -5.54 -2.17 16.90
N ASP A 416 -6.10 -3.33 17.25
CA ASP A 416 -5.48 -4.32 18.12
C ASP A 416 -4.12 -4.81 17.55
N ARG A 417 -4.00 -4.91 16.24
CA ARG A 417 -2.73 -5.26 15.57
C ARG A 417 -1.60 -4.27 15.84
N TYR A 418 -1.97 -3.03 16.14
CA TYR A 418 -1.04 -1.95 16.47
C TYR A 418 -1.09 -1.57 17.96
N HIS A 419 -1.69 -2.41 18.80
CA HIS A 419 -1.83 -2.23 20.25
C HIS A 419 -2.51 -0.90 20.63
N ILE A 420 -3.47 -0.43 19.81
CA ILE A 420 -4.21 0.80 20.04
C ILE A 420 -5.57 0.49 20.64
N LEU A 421 -5.88 1.16 21.75
CA LEU A 421 -7.19 1.04 22.39
C LEU A 421 -8.27 1.75 21.59
N VAL A 422 -9.29 0.99 21.18
CA VAL A 422 -10.49 1.51 20.54
C VAL A 422 -11.68 1.38 21.45
N ARG A 423 -12.35 2.49 21.70
CA ARG A 423 -13.69 2.53 22.32
C ARG A 423 -14.73 2.46 21.21
N THR A 424 -15.75 1.66 21.37
CA THR A 424 -16.83 1.57 20.39
C THR A 424 -18.10 2.24 20.92
N ALA A 425 -18.81 2.95 20.05
CA ALA A 425 -20.08 3.61 20.37
C ALA A 425 -21.08 3.37 19.24
N ILE A 426 -22.31 3.03 19.60
CA ILE A 426 -23.43 2.92 18.66
C ILE A 426 -24.46 3.99 19.04
N ARG A 427 -24.95 4.68 18.01
CA ARG A 427 -26.08 5.63 18.13
C ARG A 427 -27.17 5.23 17.13
N ALA A 428 -28.41 5.28 17.55
CA ALA A 428 -29.57 4.96 16.71
C ALA A 428 -30.54 6.15 16.69
N GLU A 429 -31.40 6.21 15.69
CA GLU A 429 -32.48 7.20 15.54
C GLU A 429 -32.03 8.67 15.50
N ILE A 430 -30.78 8.91 15.17
CA ILE A 430 -30.21 10.25 15.04
C ILE A 430 -29.49 10.41 13.70
N ALA A 431 -29.57 11.58 13.11
CA ALA A 431 -28.81 11.84 11.88
C ALA A 431 -27.30 11.80 12.16
N PRO A 432 -26.46 11.17 11.27
CA PRO A 432 -25.04 10.94 11.53
C PRO A 432 -24.26 12.20 11.94
N HIS A 433 -24.50 13.35 11.30
CA HIS A 433 -23.85 14.61 11.64
C HIS A 433 -24.22 15.15 13.04
N LEU A 434 -25.41 14.82 13.55
CA LEU A 434 -25.82 15.18 14.91
C LEU A 434 -25.20 14.24 15.95
N ALA A 435 -25.13 12.95 15.65
CA ALA A 435 -24.43 11.97 16.49
C ALA A 435 -22.94 12.34 16.65
N ILE A 436 -22.26 12.68 15.55
CA ILE A 436 -20.88 13.14 15.55
C ILE A 436 -20.74 14.41 16.42
N LYS A 437 -21.63 15.40 16.25
CA LYS A 437 -21.62 16.63 17.04
C LYS A 437 -21.77 16.36 18.54
N GLN A 438 -22.73 15.50 18.92
CA GLN A 438 -22.95 15.14 20.33
C GLN A 438 -21.75 14.41 20.93
N MET A 439 -21.13 13.50 20.19
CA MET A 439 -19.94 12.78 20.64
C MET A 439 -18.73 13.69 20.83
N VAL A 440 -18.53 14.65 19.94
CA VAL A 440 -17.47 15.67 20.08
C VAL A 440 -17.70 16.53 21.32
N GLN A 441 -18.97 16.98 21.56
CA GLN A 441 -19.29 17.86 22.67
C GLN A 441 -19.23 17.15 24.04
N GLY A 442 -19.61 15.88 24.09
CA GLY A 442 -19.70 15.11 25.35
C GLY A 442 -18.47 14.25 25.64
N GLY A 443 -17.66 13.92 24.63
CA GLY A 443 -16.58 12.93 24.73
C GLY A 443 -15.16 13.48 24.76
N GLY A 444 -14.96 14.80 24.65
CA GLY A 444 -13.62 15.41 24.66
C GLY A 444 -12.78 15.11 23.39
N HIS A 445 -13.45 14.77 22.28
CA HIS A 445 -12.77 14.53 21.01
C HIS A 445 -12.50 15.84 20.29
N ASP A 446 -11.30 15.98 19.74
CA ASP A 446 -10.81 17.19 19.06
C ASP A 446 -10.46 16.98 17.59
N LEU A 447 -10.36 15.72 17.14
CA LEU A 447 -10.19 15.38 15.73
C LEU A 447 -11.24 14.35 15.30
N VAL A 448 -12.00 14.67 14.27
CA VAL A 448 -12.90 13.73 13.57
C VAL A 448 -12.20 13.25 12.29
N VAL A 449 -11.93 11.95 12.19
CA VAL A 449 -11.39 11.34 10.95
C VAL A 449 -12.53 10.65 10.22
N MET A 450 -12.85 11.09 9.02
CA MET A 450 -14.05 10.69 8.30
C MET A 450 -13.74 10.20 6.88
N GLY A 451 -14.12 8.96 6.59
CA GLY A 451 -14.07 8.42 5.22
C GLY A 451 -15.22 8.93 4.37
N VAL A 452 -14.89 9.46 3.21
CA VAL A 452 -15.83 10.09 2.28
C VAL A 452 -15.56 9.64 0.85
N ASN A 453 -16.60 9.66 0.01
CA ASN A 453 -16.46 9.42 -1.42
C ASN A 453 -16.62 10.75 -2.15
N ARG A 454 -15.67 11.06 -3.04
CA ARG A 454 -15.78 12.16 -3.95
C ARG A 454 -16.97 11.91 -4.91
N ARG A 455 -17.85 12.86 -5.04
CA ARG A 455 -18.99 12.77 -5.98
C ARG A 455 -18.64 13.51 -7.26
N PRO A 456 -19.02 12.97 -8.43
CA PRO A 456 -18.81 13.66 -9.69
C PRO A 456 -19.63 14.96 -9.71
N GLY A 457 -19.03 16.03 -10.23
CA GLY A 457 -19.60 17.37 -10.32
C GLY A 457 -18.48 18.41 -10.41
N ASP A 458 -18.83 19.64 -10.80
CA ASP A 458 -17.87 20.75 -10.96
C ASP A 458 -17.33 21.24 -9.58
N ALA A 459 -18.11 21.10 -8.51
CA ALA A 459 -17.71 21.46 -7.15
C ALA A 459 -17.22 20.23 -6.35
N LEU A 460 -16.23 20.44 -5.47
CA LEU A 460 -15.75 19.40 -4.56
C LEU A 460 -16.83 19.08 -3.51
N PHE A 461 -17.46 17.92 -3.64
CA PHE A 461 -18.55 17.52 -2.79
C PHE A 461 -18.40 16.08 -2.28
N PHE A 462 -18.43 15.91 -0.97
CA PHE A 462 -18.30 14.62 -0.28
C PHE A 462 -19.62 14.12 0.35
N GLY A 463 -20.73 14.74 0.01
CA GLY A 463 -22.07 14.33 0.44
C GLY A 463 -22.59 15.10 1.66
N LYS A 464 -23.93 15.05 1.84
CA LYS A 464 -24.66 15.86 2.82
C LYS A 464 -24.18 15.68 4.28
N THR A 465 -23.74 14.48 4.66
CA THR A 465 -23.23 14.20 6.02
C THR A 465 -21.92 14.93 6.27
N ALA A 466 -20.98 14.88 5.34
CA ALA A 466 -19.71 15.60 5.46
C ALA A 466 -19.94 17.12 5.53
N THR A 467 -20.71 17.70 4.61
CA THR A 467 -21.03 19.14 4.61
C THR A 467 -21.67 19.59 5.93
N LYS A 468 -22.68 18.86 6.43
CA LYS A 468 -23.33 19.20 7.70
C LYS A 468 -22.42 19.00 8.91
N THR A 469 -21.48 18.04 8.86
CA THR A 469 -20.47 17.86 9.90
C THR A 469 -19.49 19.04 9.90
N LEU A 470 -18.99 19.42 8.73
CA LEU A 470 -18.12 20.59 8.57
C LEU A 470 -18.76 21.90 9.07
N ALA A 471 -20.05 22.10 8.82
CA ALA A 471 -20.76 23.30 9.28
C ALA A 471 -21.03 23.32 10.81
N LYS A 472 -21.19 22.16 11.47
CA LYS A 472 -21.75 22.08 12.81
C LYS A 472 -20.81 21.59 13.92
N VAL A 473 -19.70 20.96 13.56
CA VAL A 473 -18.75 20.38 14.52
C VAL A 473 -17.64 21.36 14.83
N ARG A 474 -17.30 21.53 16.10
CA ARG A 474 -16.24 22.46 16.55
C ARG A 474 -14.84 21.80 16.60
N ALA A 475 -14.76 20.50 16.55
CA ALA A 475 -13.48 19.78 16.46
C ALA A 475 -12.86 19.92 15.06
N SER A 476 -11.57 19.70 14.96
CA SER A 476 -10.88 19.56 13.69
C SER A 476 -11.42 18.35 12.91
N VAL A 477 -11.39 18.41 11.59
CA VAL A 477 -11.88 17.34 10.72
C VAL A 477 -10.83 16.97 9.70
N LEU A 478 -10.57 15.68 9.57
CA LEU A 478 -9.77 15.10 8.49
C LEU A 478 -10.71 14.27 7.61
N LEU A 479 -10.94 14.73 6.39
CA LEU A 479 -11.67 13.97 5.38
C LEU A 479 -10.71 13.16 4.56
N VAL A 480 -10.95 11.85 4.44
CA VAL A 480 -10.15 10.94 3.62
C VAL A 480 -11.05 10.39 2.52
N SER A 481 -10.72 10.71 1.27
CA SER A 481 -11.45 10.25 0.10
C SER A 481 -10.62 9.26 -0.72
N SER A 482 -11.31 8.43 -1.47
CA SER A 482 -10.74 7.49 -2.44
C SER A 482 -11.14 7.90 -3.83
#